data_4a001b098ebfc84d70880543661f619f
#
_entry.id   4a001b098ebfc84d70880543661f619f
#
_cell.length_a   1.000
_cell.length_b   1.000
_cell.length_c   1.000
_cell.angle_alpha   90.00
_cell.angle_beta   90.00
_cell.angle_gamma   90.00
#
_symmetry.space_group_name_H-M   'P 1'
#
loop_
_entity.id
_entity.type
_entity.pdbx_description
1 polymer ?
#
loop_
_entity_poly.entity_id
_entity_poly.type
_entity_poly.pdbx_seq_one_letter_code
_entity_poly.pdbx_strand_id
1 'polypeptide(L)'
;PPPQTSLEADYKRVLGQQYGIVFDKLFVLANMPIQRFGSTLVSKGEFDGYLDLLREAHLDANLDGVMCRSLISVDWRGFVYDCDFNQMLDLPLAHGKRKRVHLADLIDEDIEGNPIRVAGHCYGCTAGQGSSCGGALKEAAE
;
A
#
# COMPACT_ATOMS: atom_id res chain seq x y z
N PRO A 1 -8.77 4.46 12.60
CA PRO A 1 -7.60 5.14 13.17
C PRO A 1 -8.02 6.50 13.73
N PRO A 2 -7.31 7.03 14.76
CA PRO A 2 -7.62 8.35 15.29
C PRO A 2 -7.45 9.44 14.20
N PRO A 3 -8.16 10.57 14.30
CA PRO A 3 -8.02 11.64 13.33
C PRO A 3 -6.56 12.12 13.27
N GLN A 4 -6.04 12.21 12.06
CA GLN A 4 -4.64 12.58 11.77
C GLN A 4 -4.22 13.88 12.47
N THR A 5 -5.05 14.91 12.36
CA THR A 5 -4.78 16.24 12.91
C THR A 5 -4.60 16.24 14.44
N SER A 6 -5.48 15.54 15.17
CA SER A 6 -5.38 15.46 16.62
C SER A 6 -4.16 14.66 17.07
N LEU A 7 -3.86 13.56 16.37
CA LEU A 7 -2.69 12.74 16.65
C LEU A 7 -1.39 13.52 16.41
N GLU A 8 -1.30 14.26 15.30
CA GLU A 8 -0.15 15.10 14.99
C GLU A 8 0.06 16.19 16.07
N ALA A 9 -1.00 16.86 16.49
CA ALA A 9 -0.93 17.88 17.54
C ALA A 9 -0.40 17.29 18.86
N ASP A 10 -0.86 16.11 19.26
CA ASP A 10 -0.38 15.42 20.46
C ASP A 10 1.09 15.03 20.36
N TYR A 11 1.53 14.47 19.22
CA TYR A 11 2.93 14.12 19.00
C TYR A 11 3.83 15.37 19.00
N LYS A 12 3.43 16.46 18.34
CA LYS A 12 4.16 17.73 18.37
C LYS A 12 4.33 18.26 19.78
N ARG A 13 3.25 18.25 20.55
CA ARG A 13 3.27 18.70 21.95
C ARG A 13 4.18 17.83 22.83
N VAL A 14 3.99 16.52 22.82
CA VAL A 14 4.72 15.61 23.72
C VAL A 14 6.21 15.54 23.34
N LEU A 15 6.52 15.33 22.05
CA LEU A 15 7.92 15.23 21.62
C LEU A 15 8.66 16.55 21.75
N GLY A 16 7.99 17.67 21.49
CA GLY A 16 8.57 19.00 21.70
C GLY A 16 8.88 19.28 23.16
N GLN A 17 7.94 19.00 24.08
CA GLN A 17 8.11 19.27 25.52
C GLN A 17 9.12 18.34 26.18
N GLN A 18 9.12 17.05 25.85
CA GLN A 18 9.95 16.06 26.55
C GLN A 18 11.34 15.90 25.93
N TYR A 19 11.46 16.06 24.61
CA TYR A 19 12.69 15.72 23.88
C TYR A 19 13.23 16.87 23.01
N GLY A 20 12.55 18.00 22.91
CA GLY A 20 12.93 19.10 22.03
C GLY A 20 12.82 18.77 20.54
N ILE A 21 12.07 17.72 20.18
CA ILE A 21 11.92 17.29 18.79
C ILE A 21 10.85 18.12 18.09
N VAL A 22 11.25 18.74 16.97
CA VAL A 22 10.36 19.51 16.09
C VAL A 22 10.27 18.79 14.74
N PHE A 23 9.06 18.64 14.19
CA PHE A 23 8.81 18.05 12.88
C PHE A 23 7.63 18.74 12.19
N ASP A 24 7.56 18.67 10.87
CA ASP A 24 6.54 19.38 10.08
C ASP A 24 5.20 18.61 10.04
N LYS A 25 5.22 17.35 9.64
CA LYS A 25 4.02 16.52 9.46
C LYS A 25 4.21 15.12 10.08
N LEU A 26 3.11 14.56 10.60
CA LEU A 26 2.99 13.16 11.01
C LEU A 26 2.21 12.38 9.96
N PHE A 27 2.80 11.31 9.43
CA PHE A 27 2.11 10.38 8.52
C PHE A 27 1.79 9.08 9.27
N VAL A 28 0.51 8.74 9.33
CA VAL A 28 0.05 7.47 9.91
C VAL A 28 -0.14 6.45 8.78
N LEU A 29 0.86 5.61 8.60
CA LEU A 29 0.87 4.62 7.53
C LEU A 29 0.13 3.35 7.95
N ALA A 30 -0.70 2.80 7.07
CA ALA A 30 -1.30 1.49 7.25
C ALA A 30 -0.23 0.39 7.07
N ASN A 31 -0.20 -0.57 8.00
CA ASN A 31 0.64 -1.74 7.83
C ASN A 31 -0.05 -2.76 6.92
N MET A 32 0.71 -3.37 6.01
CA MET A 32 0.17 -4.39 5.09
C MET A 32 -0.11 -5.70 5.82
N PRO A 33 -1.33 -6.26 5.72
CA PRO A 33 -1.69 -7.52 6.37
C PRO A 33 -1.16 -8.74 5.60
N ILE A 34 0.17 -8.75 5.34
CA ILE A 34 0.86 -9.79 4.60
C ILE A 34 2.08 -10.29 5.38
N GLN A 35 2.67 -11.40 4.94
CA GLN A 35 3.91 -11.96 5.50
C GLN A 35 3.86 -12.08 7.04
N ARG A 36 4.89 -11.61 7.75
CA ARG A 36 4.98 -11.73 9.21
C ARG A 36 3.81 -11.06 9.94
N PHE A 37 3.43 -9.86 9.52
CA PHE A 37 2.32 -9.14 10.16
C PHE A 37 0.99 -9.86 9.90
N GLY A 38 0.73 -10.28 8.66
CA GLY A 38 -0.44 -11.10 8.34
C GLY A 38 -0.50 -12.39 9.16
N SER A 39 0.62 -13.12 9.26
CA SER A 39 0.70 -14.34 10.10
C SER A 39 0.43 -14.05 11.58
N THR A 40 0.91 -12.91 12.10
CA THR A 40 0.63 -12.50 13.48
C THR A 40 -0.85 -12.23 13.69
N LEU A 41 -1.51 -11.53 12.76
CA LEU A 41 -2.96 -11.28 12.82
C LEU A 41 -3.76 -12.59 12.79
N VAL A 42 -3.39 -13.51 11.90
CA VAL A 42 -4.04 -14.84 11.81
C VAL A 42 -3.89 -15.61 13.13
N SER A 43 -2.68 -15.64 13.70
CA SER A 43 -2.41 -16.38 14.95
C SER A 43 -3.20 -15.82 16.15
N LYS A 44 -3.55 -14.55 16.11
CA LYS A 44 -4.37 -13.88 17.14
C LYS A 44 -5.86 -13.89 16.84
N GLY A 45 -6.29 -14.36 15.66
CA GLY A 45 -7.69 -14.28 15.23
C GLY A 45 -8.16 -12.85 14.90
N GLU A 46 -7.22 -11.95 14.60
CA GLU A 46 -7.48 -10.52 14.36
C GLU A 46 -7.43 -10.13 12.87
N PHE A 47 -7.18 -11.10 11.98
CA PHE A 47 -6.94 -10.81 10.56
C PHE A 47 -8.15 -10.18 9.86
N ASP A 48 -9.33 -10.76 10.02
CA ASP A 48 -10.56 -10.25 9.39
C ASP A 48 -10.95 -8.89 9.96
N GLY A 49 -10.87 -8.71 11.28
CA GLY A 49 -11.13 -7.42 11.93
C GLY A 49 -10.18 -6.31 11.45
N TYR A 50 -8.91 -6.65 11.21
CA TYR A 50 -7.96 -5.70 10.64
C TYR A 50 -8.27 -5.37 9.17
N LEU A 51 -8.67 -6.35 8.36
CA LEU A 51 -9.12 -6.09 6.98
C LEU A 51 -10.37 -5.21 6.93
N ASP A 52 -11.32 -5.43 7.83
CA ASP A 52 -12.53 -4.60 7.92
C ASP A 52 -12.18 -3.16 8.31
N LEU A 53 -11.27 -2.97 9.27
CA LEU A 53 -10.74 -1.65 9.62
C LEU A 53 -10.11 -0.93 8.42
N LEU A 54 -9.34 -1.65 7.59
CA LEU A 54 -8.76 -1.06 6.38
C LEU A 54 -9.83 -0.69 5.34
N ARG A 55 -10.85 -1.54 5.16
CA ARG A 55 -11.98 -1.28 4.25
C ARG A 55 -12.78 -0.05 4.68
N GLU A 56 -13.10 0.05 5.97
CA GLU A 56 -13.82 1.20 6.53
C GLU A 56 -13.02 2.51 6.43
N ALA A 57 -11.69 2.41 6.48
CA ALA A 57 -10.78 3.55 6.35
C ALA A 57 -10.38 3.87 4.90
N HIS A 58 -10.95 3.17 3.91
CA HIS A 58 -10.68 3.40 2.48
C HIS A 58 -11.03 4.82 2.06
N LEU A 59 -10.15 5.44 1.27
CA LEU A 59 -10.34 6.75 0.68
C LEU A 59 -10.10 6.70 -0.83
N ASP A 60 -11.10 7.04 -1.63
CA ASP A 60 -11.00 7.09 -3.10
C ASP A 60 -9.89 8.05 -3.55
N ALA A 61 -9.66 9.14 -2.81
CA ALA A 61 -8.61 10.11 -3.09
C ALA A 61 -7.19 9.48 -3.13
N ASN A 62 -6.98 8.35 -2.47
CA ASN A 62 -5.70 7.64 -2.49
C ASN A 62 -5.48 6.82 -3.77
N LEU A 63 -6.53 6.54 -4.56
CA LEU A 63 -6.44 5.70 -5.76
C LEU A 63 -5.52 6.27 -6.83
N ASP A 64 -5.45 7.58 -6.98
CA ASP A 64 -4.58 8.22 -7.96
C ASP A 64 -3.10 8.18 -7.56
N GLY A 65 -2.82 7.99 -6.28
CA GLY A 65 -1.48 7.96 -5.72
C GLY A 65 -0.86 6.57 -5.55
N VAL A 66 -1.62 5.49 -5.79
CA VAL A 66 -1.06 4.13 -5.59
C VAL A 66 -0.02 3.78 -6.65
N MET A 67 1.12 3.26 -6.21
CA MET A 67 2.28 2.99 -7.08
C MET A 67 2.01 1.98 -8.19
N CYS A 68 1.16 0.98 -7.94
CA CYS A 68 0.81 -0.04 -8.93
C CYS A 68 0.17 0.50 -10.22
N ARG A 69 -0.22 1.79 -10.27
CA ARG A 69 -0.72 2.44 -11.49
C ARG A 69 0.40 2.91 -12.43
N SER A 70 1.61 3.09 -11.94
CA SER A 70 2.70 3.73 -12.69
C SER A 70 4.01 2.96 -12.68
N LEU A 71 4.09 1.84 -11.97
CA LEU A 71 5.27 1.01 -11.94
C LEU A 71 4.93 -0.48 -11.89
N ILE A 72 5.92 -1.29 -12.21
CA ILE A 72 5.88 -2.75 -12.13
C ILE A 72 6.99 -3.23 -11.21
N SER A 73 6.80 -4.41 -10.63
CA SER A 73 7.83 -5.15 -9.90
C SER A 73 8.22 -6.39 -10.70
N VAL A 74 9.50 -6.75 -10.69
CA VAL A 74 10.02 -7.90 -11.46
C VAL A 74 10.80 -8.81 -10.53
N ASP A 75 10.49 -10.10 -10.52
CA ASP A 75 11.24 -11.07 -9.71
C ASP A 75 12.57 -11.46 -10.40
N TRP A 76 13.41 -12.17 -9.66
CA TRP A 76 14.73 -12.60 -10.15
C TRP A 76 14.68 -13.57 -11.36
N ARG A 77 13.51 -14.15 -11.67
CA ARG A 77 13.24 -15.00 -12.83
C ARG A 77 12.71 -14.21 -14.02
N GLY A 78 12.48 -12.89 -13.86
CA GLY A 78 11.93 -12.02 -14.87
C GLY A 78 10.40 -11.98 -14.96
N PHE A 79 9.66 -12.59 -14.02
CA PHE A 79 8.20 -12.46 -13.98
C PHE A 79 7.77 -11.12 -13.41
N VAL A 80 6.69 -10.58 -13.99
CA VAL A 80 6.19 -9.23 -13.74
C VAL A 80 4.99 -9.26 -12.80
N TYR A 81 4.92 -8.25 -11.92
CA TYR A 81 3.86 -8.03 -10.95
C TYR A 81 3.46 -6.56 -10.97
N ASP A 82 2.21 -6.25 -10.62
CA ASP A 82 1.71 -4.86 -10.56
C ASP A 82 2.39 -4.04 -9.44
N CYS A 83 2.88 -4.68 -8.39
CA CYS A 83 3.67 -4.07 -7.32
C CYS A 83 4.48 -5.13 -6.54
N ASP A 84 5.35 -4.67 -5.65
CA ASP A 84 6.15 -5.50 -4.76
C ASP A 84 5.30 -6.32 -3.77
N PHE A 85 4.18 -5.80 -3.29
CA PHE A 85 3.26 -6.56 -2.43
C PHE A 85 2.62 -7.72 -3.20
N ASN A 86 2.21 -7.51 -4.44
CA ASN A 86 1.72 -8.59 -5.31
C ASN A 86 2.82 -9.62 -5.58
N GLN A 87 4.07 -9.18 -5.75
CA GLN A 87 5.22 -10.09 -5.88
C GLN A 87 5.40 -10.94 -4.61
N MET A 88 5.34 -10.34 -3.43
CA MET A 88 5.45 -11.07 -2.15
C MET A 88 4.35 -12.12 -1.96
N LEU A 89 3.20 -11.94 -2.58
CA LEU A 89 2.04 -12.82 -2.49
C LEU A 89 1.91 -13.80 -3.67
N ASP A 90 2.88 -13.81 -4.58
CA ASP A 90 2.84 -14.57 -5.84
C ASP A 90 1.56 -14.32 -6.65
N LEU A 91 1.17 -13.03 -6.74
CA LEU A 91 0.06 -12.53 -7.55
C LEU A 91 0.61 -11.88 -8.84
N PRO A 92 1.04 -12.67 -9.84
CA PRO A 92 1.69 -12.14 -11.02
C PRO A 92 0.73 -11.29 -11.87
N LEU A 93 1.30 -10.33 -12.60
CA LEU A 93 0.59 -9.58 -13.63
C LEU A 93 0.04 -10.55 -14.69
N ALA A 94 -1.23 -10.35 -15.05
CA ALA A 94 -1.88 -11.09 -16.14
C ALA A 94 -2.14 -10.13 -17.30
N HIS A 95 -1.92 -10.58 -18.55
CA HIS A 95 -2.18 -9.78 -19.74
C HIS A 95 -2.73 -10.66 -20.87
N GLY A 96 -3.82 -10.24 -21.48
CA GLY A 96 -4.49 -11.02 -22.51
C GLY A 96 -4.90 -12.43 -21.99
N LYS A 97 -4.39 -13.48 -22.61
CA LYS A 97 -4.61 -14.88 -22.20
C LYS A 97 -3.53 -15.40 -21.23
N ARG A 98 -2.46 -14.63 -21.00
CA ARG A 98 -1.37 -15.02 -20.11
C ARG A 98 -1.74 -14.74 -18.67
N LYS A 99 -1.68 -15.77 -17.84
CA LYS A 99 -1.91 -15.65 -16.40
C LYS A 99 -0.68 -15.15 -15.65
N ARG A 100 0.46 -15.13 -16.30
CA ARG A 100 1.77 -14.69 -15.81
C ARG A 100 2.54 -14.12 -17.01
N VAL A 101 3.11 -12.95 -16.86
CA VAL A 101 3.87 -12.22 -17.88
C VAL A 101 5.34 -12.22 -17.50
N HIS A 102 6.21 -12.43 -18.45
CA HIS A 102 7.64 -12.28 -18.29
C HIS A 102 8.09 -10.94 -18.88
N LEU A 103 9.13 -10.32 -18.33
CA LEU A 103 9.63 -9.02 -18.80
C LEU A 103 9.95 -9.01 -20.29
N ALA A 104 10.45 -10.12 -20.84
CA ALA A 104 10.70 -10.25 -22.27
C ALA A 104 9.43 -10.15 -23.13
N ASP A 105 8.27 -10.50 -22.59
CA ASP A 105 7.00 -10.38 -23.32
C ASP A 105 6.59 -8.91 -23.50
N LEU A 106 7.11 -8.00 -22.66
CA LEU A 106 6.79 -6.56 -22.69
C LEU A 106 7.64 -5.77 -23.68
N ILE A 107 8.60 -6.39 -24.36
CA ILE A 107 9.42 -5.70 -25.37
C ILE A 107 8.55 -5.21 -26.53
N ASP A 108 7.58 -6.03 -26.94
CA ASP A 108 6.70 -5.77 -28.08
C ASP A 108 5.22 -5.56 -27.67
N GLU A 109 4.92 -5.55 -26.38
CA GLU A 109 3.55 -5.44 -25.87
C GLU A 109 3.43 -4.25 -24.90
N ASP A 110 2.39 -3.44 -25.10
CA ASP A 110 2.00 -2.38 -24.18
C ASP A 110 1.02 -2.91 -23.14
N ILE A 111 1.27 -2.58 -21.88
CA ILE A 111 0.40 -2.92 -20.74
C ILE A 111 -0.35 -1.71 -20.20
N GLU A 112 -0.29 -0.55 -20.86
CA GLU A 112 -1.06 0.61 -20.45
C GLU A 112 -2.57 0.28 -20.44
N GLY A 113 -3.25 0.63 -19.37
CA GLY A 113 -4.66 0.28 -19.18
C GLY A 113 -4.92 -1.18 -18.81
N ASN A 114 -3.89 -2.01 -18.64
CA ASN A 114 -4.09 -3.38 -18.16
C ASN A 114 -4.67 -3.38 -16.74
N PRO A 115 -5.69 -4.21 -16.46
CA PRO A 115 -6.28 -4.28 -15.12
C PRO A 115 -5.25 -4.74 -14.07
N ILE A 116 -5.10 -3.95 -13.00
CA ILE A 116 -4.25 -4.29 -11.85
C ILE A 116 -4.89 -5.44 -11.07
N ARG A 117 -4.11 -6.44 -10.68
CA ARG A 117 -4.59 -7.50 -9.78
C ARG A 117 -4.71 -6.98 -8.36
N VAL A 118 -5.95 -6.99 -7.86
CA VAL A 118 -6.28 -6.52 -6.52
C VAL A 118 -6.66 -7.67 -5.59
N ALA A 119 -6.35 -7.50 -4.30
CA ALA A 119 -6.75 -8.42 -3.23
C ALA A 119 -6.93 -7.64 -1.92
N GLY A 120 -7.29 -8.32 -0.83
CA GLY A 120 -7.58 -7.66 0.45
C GLY A 120 -6.47 -6.76 0.97
N HIS A 121 -5.20 -7.08 0.72
CA HIS A 121 -4.07 -6.26 1.14
C HIS A 121 -4.04 -4.87 0.47
N CYS A 122 -4.64 -4.71 -0.72
CA CYS A 122 -4.67 -3.43 -1.44
C CYS A 122 -5.36 -2.32 -0.66
N TYR A 123 -6.28 -2.66 0.25
CA TYR A 123 -6.86 -1.68 1.17
C TYR A 123 -5.81 -1.01 2.08
N GLY A 124 -4.68 -1.65 2.34
CA GLY A 124 -3.57 -1.01 3.04
C GLY A 124 -2.98 0.18 2.29
N CYS A 125 -3.02 0.20 0.95
CA CYS A 125 -2.57 1.33 0.15
C CYS A 125 -3.57 2.48 0.09
N THR A 126 -4.87 2.20 0.31
CA THR A 126 -5.95 3.18 0.16
C THR A 126 -6.58 3.60 1.48
N ALA A 127 -6.30 2.92 2.58
CA ALA A 127 -6.82 3.24 3.91
C ALA A 127 -6.10 4.44 4.53
N GLY A 128 -6.84 5.43 5.02
CA GLY A 128 -6.30 6.59 5.71
C GLY A 128 -5.29 7.35 4.85
N GLN A 129 -4.03 7.39 5.25
CA GLN A 129 -2.93 8.00 4.48
C GLN A 129 -2.18 7.00 3.58
N GLY A 130 -2.72 5.81 3.40
CA GLY A 130 -2.12 4.77 2.59
C GLY A 130 -0.95 4.06 3.26
N SER A 131 -0.21 3.29 2.47
CA SER A 131 1.00 2.58 2.89
C SER A 131 2.27 3.37 2.57
N SER A 132 3.41 2.82 2.98
CA SER A 132 4.73 3.44 2.75
C SER A 132 5.18 3.52 1.28
N CYS A 133 4.42 3.00 0.34
CA CYS A 133 4.83 2.93 -1.07
C CYS A 133 4.56 4.23 -1.88
N GLY A 134 4.61 5.39 -1.25
CA GLY A 134 4.63 6.70 -1.92
C GLY A 134 3.30 7.43 -2.02
N GLY A 135 2.14 6.74 -1.90
CA GLY A 135 0.82 7.39 -1.94
C GLY A 135 0.60 8.36 -0.78
N ALA A 136 1.04 7.97 0.42
CA ALA A 136 0.90 8.79 1.64
C ALA A 136 1.82 10.01 1.69
N LEU A 137 2.85 10.05 0.87
CA LEU A 137 3.86 11.13 0.87
C LEU A 137 3.58 12.22 -0.16
N LYS A 138 2.60 12.04 -1.04
CA LYS A 138 2.11 13.12 -1.86
C LYS A 138 1.29 14.05 -0.97
N GLU A 139 1.63 15.33 -0.97
CA GLU A 139 0.86 16.34 -0.27
C GLU A 139 -0.62 16.18 -0.66
N ALA A 140 -1.48 16.02 0.33
CA ALA A 140 -2.89 16.23 0.11
C ALA A 140 -2.98 17.63 -0.51
N ALA A 141 -3.40 17.71 -1.76
CA ALA A 141 -3.70 18.99 -2.40
C ALA A 141 -4.65 19.74 -1.46
N GLU A 142 -4.29 20.96 -1.12
CA GLU A 142 -5.04 21.88 -0.29
C GLU A 142 -6.49 22.02 -0.76
#